data_7c30c7e9a60fabcdee5e8a15780a28e2
#
_entry.id   7c30c7e9a60fabcdee5e8a15780a28e2
#
_cell.length_a   1.000
_cell.length_b   1.000
_cell.length_c   1.000
_cell.angle_alpha   90.00
_cell.angle_beta   90.00
_cell.angle_gamma   90.00
#
_symmetry.space_group_name_H-M   'P 1'
#
loop_
_entity.id
_entity.type
_entity.pdbx_description
1 polymer ?
#
loop_
_entity_poly.entity_id
_entity_poly.type
_entity_poly.pdbx_seq_one_letter_code
_entity_poly.pdbx_strand_id
1 'polypeptide(L)'
;RVSECAAEAGCRLIAAETMLEHPGWPEPWPPVTVARPKPNSTLLRMAFVAAGKWDATLVLGQKADWDLAAGTILIEEAGGVATTHRGEKLIFNRAVPAQRSVIASGNALHPLLVRRSEFVDIPDPQERAPKMVPPATTEPAKMGDTTRETKQLLHIVFGGELKDVTEVEFEDLSKVDFVGAFPNYKEAYDAWKNAAQRTVDNAETRYFILHAHKLLDPETGDHHHV
;
A
#
# COMPACT_ATOMS: atom_id res chain seq x y z
N ARG A 1 -12.59 -21.97 -8.26
CA ARG A 1 -11.63 -21.97 -9.36
C ARG A 1 -11.72 -20.64 -10.10
N VAL A 2 -10.60 -20.13 -10.59
CA VAL A 2 -10.56 -18.99 -11.51
C VAL A 2 -11.34 -19.29 -12.79
N SER A 3 -11.69 -18.24 -13.53
CA SER A 3 -12.34 -18.40 -14.83
C SER A 3 -11.38 -18.96 -15.89
N GLU A 4 -11.95 -19.61 -16.91
CA GLU A 4 -11.20 -20.14 -18.05
C GLU A 4 -11.10 -19.15 -19.22
N CYS A 5 -11.34 -17.86 -18.98
CA CYS A 5 -11.22 -16.81 -19.99
C CYS A 5 -9.82 -16.80 -20.58
N ALA A 6 -9.72 -16.88 -21.91
CA ALA A 6 -8.47 -17.00 -22.64
C ALA A 6 -8.25 -15.85 -23.64
N ALA A 7 -9.08 -14.82 -23.62
CA ALA A 7 -8.99 -13.67 -24.52
C ALA A 7 -9.22 -12.36 -23.76
N GLU A 8 -8.60 -11.29 -24.19
CA GLU A 8 -8.86 -9.95 -23.64
C GLU A 8 -10.25 -9.44 -24.05
N ALA A 9 -10.62 -9.65 -25.30
CA ALA A 9 -11.93 -9.24 -25.79
C ALA A 9 -13.05 -9.99 -25.06
N GLY A 10 -14.00 -9.23 -24.51
CA GLY A 10 -15.15 -9.77 -23.78
C GLY A 10 -14.83 -10.19 -22.34
N CYS A 11 -13.59 -10.11 -21.86
CA CYS A 11 -13.27 -10.46 -20.48
C CYS A 11 -13.90 -9.45 -19.48
N ARG A 12 -14.11 -9.94 -18.24
CA ARG A 12 -14.65 -9.17 -17.13
C ARG A 12 -13.51 -8.75 -16.21
N LEU A 13 -13.27 -7.44 -16.12
CA LEU A 13 -12.14 -6.87 -15.39
C LEU A 13 -12.57 -6.10 -14.14
N ILE A 14 -11.82 -6.24 -13.06
CA ILE A 14 -11.87 -5.32 -11.93
C ILE A 14 -10.65 -4.40 -12.01
N ALA A 15 -10.82 -3.27 -12.68
CA ALA A 15 -9.78 -2.28 -12.90
C ALA A 15 -10.36 -0.86 -12.80
N ALA A 16 -9.53 0.17 -12.78
CA ALA A 16 -9.99 1.54 -12.91
C ALA A 16 -10.27 1.83 -14.39
N GLU A 17 -11.46 2.33 -14.73
CA GLU A 17 -11.81 2.69 -16.12
C GLU A 17 -10.84 3.72 -16.69
N THR A 18 -10.54 4.76 -15.91
CA THR A 18 -9.56 5.80 -16.29
C THR A 18 -8.18 5.24 -16.63
N MET A 19 -7.82 4.08 -16.05
CA MET A 19 -6.59 3.39 -16.41
C MET A 19 -6.72 2.72 -17.78
N LEU A 20 -7.85 2.08 -18.09
CA LEU A 20 -8.08 1.41 -19.37
C LEU A 20 -8.20 2.43 -20.53
N GLU A 21 -8.73 3.60 -20.26
CA GLU A 21 -8.91 4.70 -21.22
C GLU A 21 -7.64 5.55 -21.40
N HIS A 22 -6.60 5.29 -20.63
CA HIS A 22 -5.38 6.09 -20.67
C HIS A 22 -4.69 6.00 -22.04
N PRO A 23 -4.34 7.15 -22.68
CA PRO A 23 -3.79 7.18 -24.04
C PRO A 23 -2.38 6.57 -24.16
N GLY A 24 -1.74 6.24 -23.06
CA GLY A 24 -0.39 5.62 -23.03
C GLY A 24 -0.38 4.12 -23.34
N TRP A 25 -1.53 3.47 -23.56
CA TRP A 25 -1.54 2.07 -23.99
C TRP A 25 -1.03 1.95 -25.44
N PRO A 26 -0.18 0.94 -25.76
CA PRO A 26 0.32 0.73 -27.14
C PRO A 26 -0.80 0.51 -28.14
N GLU A 27 -1.86 -0.15 -27.69
CA GLU A 27 -3.08 -0.41 -28.43
C GLU A 27 -4.29 -0.15 -27.52
N PRO A 28 -5.39 0.37 -28.06
CA PRO A 28 -6.63 0.51 -27.30
C PRO A 28 -7.07 -0.83 -26.69
N TRP A 29 -7.70 -0.79 -25.53
CA TRP A 29 -8.30 -1.98 -24.96
C TRP A 29 -9.44 -2.48 -25.85
N PRO A 30 -9.52 -3.79 -26.09
CA PRO A 30 -10.69 -4.36 -26.75
C PRO A 30 -11.93 -4.16 -25.86
N PRO A 31 -13.14 -4.36 -26.37
CA PRO A 31 -14.34 -4.32 -25.55
C PRO A 31 -14.23 -5.28 -24.35
N VAL A 32 -14.30 -4.74 -23.15
CA VAL A 32 -14.26 -5.48 -21.87
C VAL A 32 -15.40 -5.05 -20.96
N THR A 33 -15.80 -5.91 -20.04
CA THR A 33 -16.77 -5.56 -18.99
C THR A 33 -16.03 -5.12 -17.74
N VAL A 34 -16.26 -3.92 -17.24
CA VAL A 34 -15.61 -3.39 -16.05
C VAL A 34 -16.55 -3.41 -14.85
N ALA A 35 -16.04 -3.78 -13.68
CA ALA A 35 -16.82 -3.81 -12.44
C ALA A 35 -17.29 -2.42 -12.03
N ARG A 36 -18.60 -2.25 -11.83
CA ARG A 36 -19.24 -1.02 -11.36
C ARG A 36 -20.26 -1.33 -10.26
N PRO A 37 -20.09 -0.79 -9.02
CA PRO A 37 -18.91 -0.04 -8.56
C PRO A 37 -17.67 -0.96 -8.42
N LYS A 38 -16.50 -0.37 -8.65
CA LYS A 38 -15.22 -1.08 -8.43
C LYS A 38 -14.95 -1.20 -6.92
N PRO A 39 -14.76 -2.41 -6.36
CA PRO A 39 -14.38 -2.56 -4.96
C PRO A 39 -13.06 -1.85 -4.64
N ASN A 40 -12.98 -1.16 -3.49
CA ASN A 40 -11.74 -0.48 -3.08
C ASN A 40 -10.67 -1.48 -2.59
N SER A 41 -11.07 -2.50 -1.84
CA SER A 41 -10.15 -3.52 -1.32
C SER A 41 -9.54 -4.36 -2.45
N THR A 42 -8.21 -4.39 -2.53
CA THR A 42 -7.48 -5.22 -3.49
C THR A 42 -7.67 -6.70 -3.20
N LEU A 43 -7.65 -7.09 -1.92
CA LEU A 43 -7.94 -8.46 -1.50
C LEU A 43 -9.32 -8.92 -1.99
N LEU A 44 -10.36 -8.10 -1.83
CA LEU A 44 -11.71 -8.44 -2.29
C LEU A 44 -11.77 -8.63 -3.81
N ARG A 45 -11.05 -7.80 -4.58
CA ARG A 45 -10.94 -7.98 -6.04
C ARG A 45 -10.30 -9.32 -6.40
N MET A 46 -9.19 -9.67 -5.74
CA MET A 46 -8.51 -10.95 -5.94
C MET A 46 -9.40 -12.13 -5.53
N ALA A 47 -10.15 -12.02 -4.44
CA ALA A 47 -11.11 -13.03 -4.03
C ALA A 47 -12.22 -13.24 -5.07
N PHE A 48 -12.72 -12.18 -5.71
CA PHE A 48 -13.71 -12.32 -6.79
C PHE A 48 -13.13 -13.03 -8.03
N VAL A 49 -11.85 -12.78 -8.35
CA VAL A 49 -11.16 -13.50 -9.43
C VAL A 49 -10.95 -14.95 -9.05
N ALA A 50 -10.49 -15.26 -7.83
CA ALA A 50 -10.32 -16.62 -7.33
C ALA A 50 -11.64 -17.42 -7.36
N ALA A 51 -12.77 -16.74 -7.08
CA ALA A 51 -14.11 -17.34 -7.15
C ALA A 51 -14.67 -17.47 -8.59
N GLY A 52 -13.95 -17.04 -9.63
CA GLY A 52 -14.41 -17.05 -11.02
C GLY A 52 -15.52 -16.05 -11.35
N LYS A 53 -15.85 -15.16 -10.41
CA LYS A 53 -16.88 -14.12 -10.63
C LYS A 53 -16.40 -13.05 -11.60
N TRP A 54 -15.10 -12.80 -11.64
CA TRP A 54 -14.40 -11.90 -12.54
C TRP A 54 -13.20 -12.61 -13.15
N ASP A 55 -12.78 -12.23 -14.33
CA ASP A 55 -11.74 -12.93 -15.07
C ASP A 55 -10.35 -12.44 -14.70
N ALA A 56 -10.22 -11.16 -14.37
CA ALA A 56 -8.96 -10.58 -13.89
C ALA A 56 -9.15 -9.33 -13.01
N THR A 57 -8.11 -9.01 -12.25
CA THR A 57 -7.92 -7.69 -11.64
C THR A 57 -6.55 -7.14 -12.00
N LEU A 58 -6.50 -5.84 -12.34
CA LEU A 58 -5.28 -5.10 -12.64
C LEU A 58 -5.17 -3.91 -11.69
N VAL A 59 -4.00 -3.78 -11.06
CA VAL A 59 -3.63 -2.63 -10.23
C VAL A 59 -2.23 -2.18 -10.65
N LEU A 60 -2.16 -1.13 -11.45
CA LEU A 60 -0.91 -0.51 -11.91
C LEU A 60 -0.50 0.61 -10.98
N GLY A 61 -0.04 0.23 -9.79
CA GLY A 61 0.39 1.15 -8.74
C GLY A 61 0.74 0.40 -7.47
N GLN A 62 1.58 1.02 -6.67
CA GLN A 62 2.10 0.41 -5.45
C GLN A 62 1.00 -0.06 -4.50
N LYS A 63 1.17 -1.27 -3.95
CA LYS A 63 0.34 -1.89 -2.93
C LYS A 63 1.20 -2.47 -1.82
N ALA A 64 0.71 -2.36 -0.59
CA ALA A 64 1.38 -2.96 0.54
C ALA A 64 1.25 -4.50 0.51
N ASP A 65 2.23 -5.20 1.07
CA ASP A 65 2.26 -6.66 1.11
C ASP A 65 1.01 -7.25 1.78
N TRP A 66 0.51 -6.63 2.85
CA TRP A 66 -0.70 -7.09 3.57
C TRP A 66 -1.99 -6.95 2.75
N ASP A 67 -2.03 -6.07 1.74
CA ASP A 67 -3.16 -5.95 0.81
C ASP A 67 -3.22 -7.09 -0.21
N LEU A 68 -2.09 -7.80 -0.42
CA LEU A 68 -1.91 -8.74 -1.51
C LEU A 68 -1.66 -10.18 -1.07
N ALA A 69 -0.99 -10.40 0.08
CA ALA A 69 -0.49 -11.72 0.44
C ALA A 69 -1.60 -12.79 0.51
N ALA A 70 -2.69 -12.52 1.24
CA ALA A 70 -3.81 -13.45 1.32
C ALA A 70 -4.51 -13.64 -0.04
N GLY A 71 -4.64 -12.56 -0.83
CA GLY A 71 -5.23 -12.61 -2.17
C GLY A 71 -4.40 -13.45 -3.15
N THR A 72 -3.07 -13.39 -3.04
CA THR A 72 -2.17 -14.21 -3.86
C THR A 72 -2.39 -15.70 -3.61
N ILE A 73 -2.44 -16.11 -2.33
CA ILE A 73 -2.73 -17.50 -1.96
C ILE A 73 -4.10 -17.94 -2.50
N LEU A 74 -5.14 -17.10 -2.35
CA LEU A 74 -6.48 -17.43 -2.87
C LEU A 74 -6.48 -17.65 -4.40
N ILE A 75 -5.74 -16.85 -5.14
CA ILE A 75 -5.61 -16.98 -6.60
C ILE A 75 -4.87 -18.27 -6.96
N GLU A 76 -3.73 -18.56 -6.33
CA GLU A 76 -2.91 -19.74 -6.60
C GLU A 76 -3.67 -21.02 -6.28
N GLU A 77 -4.32 -21.11 -5.12
CA GLU A 77 -5.16 -22.26 -4.72
C GLU A 77 -6.39 -22.44 -5.61
N ALA A 78 -6.89 -21.37 -6.21
CA ALA A 78 -7.97 -21.43 -7.20
C ALA A 78 -7.49 -21.85 -8.60
N GLY A 79 -6.19 -22.07 -8.80
CA GLY A 79 -5.56 -22.46 -10.06
C GLY A 79 -5.28 -21.29 -10.99
N GLY A 80 -5.17 -20.07 -10.46
CA GLY A 80 -4.80 -18.86 -11.18
C GLY A 80 -3.36 -18.42 -10.94
N VAL A 81 -3.01 -17.23 -11.42
CA VAL A 81 -1.69 -16.63 -11.32
C VAL A 81 -1.82 -15.18 -10.83
N ALA A 82 -0.93 -14.78 -9.91
CA ALA A 82 -0.78 -13.41 -9.47
C ALA A 82 0.69 -12.98 -9.56
N THR A 83 0.97 -11.91 -10.32
CA THR A 83 2.33 -11.36 -10.54
C THR A 83 2.32 -9.85 -10.56
N THR A 84 3.49 -9.22 -10.68
CA THR A 84 3.59 -7.82 -11.07
C THR A 84 3.08 -7.63 -12.51
N HIS A 85 2.94 -6.38 -12.95
CA HIS A 85 2.58 -6.05 -14.35
C HIS A 85 3.65 -6.50 -15.39
N ARG A 86 4.84 -6.88 -14.94
CA ARG A 86 5.92 -7.44 -15.77
C ARG A 86 6.01 -8.97 -15.69
N GLY A 87 5.05 -9.63 -15.04
CA GLY A 87 5.05 -11.08 -14.89
C GLY A 87 6.00 -11.59 -13.79
N GLU A 88 6.60 -10.71 -12.99
CA GLU A 88 7.51 -11.09 -11.92
C GLU A 88 6.72 -11.62 -10.72
N LYS A 89 7.22 -12.65 -10.07
CA LYS A 89 6.60 -13.21 -8.85
C LYS A 89 6.55 -12.15 -7.75
N LEU A 90 5.43 -12.09 -7.03
CA LEU A 90 5.31 -11.26 -5.84
C LEU A 90 6.18 -11.84 -4.71
N ILE A 91 7.11 -11.04 -4.19
CA ILE A 91 8.01 -11.42 -3.10
C ILE A 91 7.66 -10.56 -1.89
N PHE A 92 7.15 -11.22 -0.85
CA PHE A 92 6.71 -10.57 0.38
C PHE A 92 7.83 -10.46 1.41
N ASN A 93 7.63 -9.60 2.43
CA ASN A 93 8.56 -9.37 3.54
C ASN A 93 9.94 -8.84 3.12
N ARG A 94 10.02 -8.08 2.04
CA ARG A 94 11.23 -7.35 1.64
C ARG A 94 11.44 -6.12 2.53
N ALA A 95 12.58 -5.44 2.36
CA ALA A 95 12.95 -4.23 3.11
C ALA A 95 11.86 -3.14 3.06
N VAL A 96 11.23 -2.96 1.90
CA VAL A 96 9.99 -2.20 1.75
C VAL A 96 8.86 -3.21 1.55
N PRO A 97 7.90 -3.35 2.49
CA PRO A 97 6.83 -4.35 2.40
C PRO A 97 5.74 -3.88 1.43
N ALA A 98 6.10 -3.76 0.17
CA ALA A 98 5.23 -3.31 -0.90
C ALA A 98 5.62 -3.90 -2.26
N GLN A 99 4.62 -4.04 -3.13
CA GLN A 99 4.75 -4.45 -4.52
C GLN A 99 4.44 -3.27 -5.43
N ARG A 100 5.12 -3.17 -6.60
CA ARG A 100 4.89 -2.09 -7.56
C ARG A 100 3.50 -2.13 -8.20
N SER A 101 2.94 -3.33 -8.36
CA SER A 101 1.68 -3.58 -9.05
C SER A 101 1.18 -4.98 -8.76
N VAL A 102 -0.03 -5.31 -9.17
CA VAL A 102 -0.54 -6.68 -9.21
C VAL A 102 -1.46 -6.91 -10.40
N ILE A 103 -1.27 -8.03 -11.10
CA ILE A 103 -2.20 -8.62 -12.05
C ILE A 103 -2.55 -10.01 -11.53
N ALA A 104 -3.83 -10.31 -11.41
CA ALA A 104 -4.31 -11.62 -11.01
C ALA A 104 -5.41 -12.10 -11.96
N SER A 105 -5.31 -13.32 -12.46
CA SER A 105 -6.26 -13.91 -13.41
C SER A 105 -6.07 -15.42 -13.54
N GLY A 106 -6.86 -16.06 -14.39
CA GLY A 106 -6.62 -17.43 -14.85
C GLY A 106 -5.38 -17.54 -15.75
N ASN A 107 -4.79 -18.75 -15.83
CA ASN A 107 -3.53 -19.02 -16.54
C ASN A 107 -3.52 -18.62 -18.01
N ALA A 108 -4.65 -18.77 -18.71
CA ALA A 108 -4.73 -18.48 -20.15
C ALA A 108 -4.76 -16.97 -20.45
N LEU A 109 -5.44 -16.19 -19.60
CA LEU A 109 -5.57 -14.76 -19.77
C LEU A 109 -4.33 -14.00 -19.25
N HIS A 110 -3.65 -14.53 -18.22
CA HIS A 110 -2.55 -13.87 -17.53
C HIS A 110 -1.42 -13.35 -18.45
N PRO A 111 -0.84 -14.18 -19.33
CA PRO A 111 0.25 -13.73 -20.19
C PRO A 111 -0.16 -12.61 -21.15
N LEU A 112 -1.42 -12.55 -21.57
CA LEU A 112 -1.94 -11.48 -22.42
C LEU A 112 -1.96 -10.14 -21.67
N LEU A 113 -2.44 -10.15 -20.41
CA LEU A 113 -2.48 -8.97 -19.57
C LEU A 113 -1.07 -8.47 -19.21
N VAL A 114 -0.13 -9.38 -18.92
CA VAL A 114 1.27 -9.03 -18.67
C VAL A 114 1.88 -8.37 -19.92
N ARG A 115 1.78 -9.02 -21.08
CA ARG A 115 2.28 -8.46 -22.36
C ARG A 115 1.72 -7.06 -22.62
N ARG A 116 0.45 -6.82 -22.31
CA ARG A 116 -0.18 -5.52 -22.49
C ARG A 116 0.37 -4.46 -21.54
N SER A 117 0.79 -4.82 -20.34
CA SER A 117 1.17 -3.87 -19.27
C SER A 117 2.67 -3.77 -18.99
N GLU A 118 3.51 -4.69 -19.49
CA GLU A 118 4.94 -4.78 -19.14
C GLU A 118 5.76 -3.52 -19.48
N PHE A 119 5.31 -2.74 -20.47
CA PHE A 119 5.97 -1.49 -20.88
C PHE A 119 5.65 -0.30 -19.93
N VAL A 120 4.64 -0.43 -19.05
CA VAL A 120 4.28 0.65 -18.11
C VAL A 120 5.42 0.82 -17.10
N ASP A 121 5.93 2.05 -17.00
CA ASP A 121 7.00 2.34 -16.05
C ASP A 121 6.42 2.62 -14.66
N ILE A 122 6.55 1.64 -13.77
CA ILE A 122 6.15 1.73 -12.37
C ILE A 122 7.40 1.47 -11.53
N PRO A 123 7.91 2.47 -10.78
CA PRO A 123 9.11 2.32 -9.97
C PRO A 123 9.00 1.17 -8.95
N ASP A 124 10.08 0.42 -8.75
CA ASP A 124 10.11 -0.59 -7.70
C ASP A 124 10.15 0.11 -6.33
N PRO A 125 9.23 -0.22 -5.40
CA PRO A 125 9.30 0.29 -4.04
C PRO A 125 10.66 0.01 -3.36
N GLN A 126 11.35 -1.06 -3.75
CA GLN A 126 12.65 -1.41 -3.20
C GLN A 126 13.77 -0.43 -3.56
N GLU A 127 13.65 0.27 -4.69
CA GLU A 127 14.62 1.31 -5.11
C GLU A 127 14.62 2.50 -4.16
N ARG A 128 13.51 2.70 -3.42
CA ARG A 128 13.37 3.73 -2.40
C ARG A 128 13.75 3.25 -1.00
N ALA A 129 14.10 1.95 -0.85
CA ALA A 129 14.59 1.44 0.43
C ALA A 129 15.85 2.22 0.82
N PRO A 130 15.96 2.71 2.06
CA PRO A 130 17.23 3.22 2.54
C PRO A 130 18.28 2.14 2.31
N LYS A 131 19.35 2.45 1.58
CA LYS A 131 20.47 1.50 1.47
C LYS A 131 20.90 1.17 2.89
N MET A 132 20.67 -0.07 3.31
CA MET A 132 21.19 -0.54 4.60
C MET A 132 22.71 -0.40 4.54
N VAL A 133 23.20 0.64 5.17
CA VAL A 133 24.62 0.71 5.53
C VAL A 133 24.79 -0.41 6.55
N PRO A 134 25.64 -1.43 6.29
CA PRO A 134 25.93 -2.45 7.30
C PRO A 134 26.34 -1.74 8.60
N PRO A 135 25.95 -2.25 9.78
CA PRO A 135 26.35 -1.62 11.02
C PRO A 135 27.86 -1.46 11.00
N ALA A 136 28.33 -0.22 11.05
CA ALA A 136 29.75 0.08 11.13
C ALA A 136 30.28 -0.67 12.36
N THR A 137 31.29 -1.52 12.16
CA THR A 137 32.05 -2.17 13.21
C THR A 137 32.46 -1.08 14.19
N THR A 138 32.01 -1.20 15.43
CA THR A 138 32.16 -0.18 16.46
C THR A 138 33.64 -0.07 16.85
N GLU A 139 34.40 0.81 16.14
CA GLU A 139 35.60 1.39 16.74
C GLU A 139 35.16 2.58 17.61
N PRO A 140 35.74 2.77 18.78
CA PRO A 140 35.35 3.87 19.67
C PRO A 140 35.69 5.20 19.00
N ALA A 141 34.63 5.97 18.68
CA ALA A 141 34.74 7.26 18.02
C ALA A 141 35.50 8.25 18.88
N LYS A 142 36.62 8.76 18.36
CA LYS A 142 37.27 9.98 18.83
C LYS A 142 36.30 11.14 18.69
N MET A 143 36.06 11.82 19.80
CA MET A 143 35.29 13.05 19.91
C MET A 143 35.92 14.15 19.04
N GLY A 144 35.30 14.44 17.91
CA GLY A 144 35.63 15.53 17.01
C GLY A 144 34.38 16.29 16.63
N ASP A 145 34.31 17.51 17.09
CA ASP A 145 33.29 18.53 16.86
C ASP A 145 32.97 18.68 15.38
N THR A 146 31.72 18.44 14.99
CA THR A 146 31.13 18.98 13.77
C THR A 146 29.64 19.21 14.00
N THR A 147 29.28 20.41 14.30
CA THR A 147 27.95 21.01 14.33
C THR A 147 27.28 20.80 12.95
N ARG A 148 26.63 19.65 12.74
CA ARG A 148 25.52 19.55 11.81
C ARG A 148 24.27 19.83 12.62
N GLU A 149 23.62 20.94 12.36
CA GLU A 149 22.26 21.20 12.83
C GLU A 149 21.35 20.08 12.34
N THR A 150 21.19 19.06 13.16
CA THR A 150 20.17 18.02 12.92
C THR A 150 18.83 18.68 13.24
N LYS A 151 18.08 19.07 12.20
CA LYS A 151 16.70 19.55 12.35
C LYS A 151 15.95 18.56 13.24
N GLN A 152 15.56 18.99 14.42
CA GLN A 152 14.86 18.16 15.38
C GLN A 152 13.49 17.80 14.82
N LEU A 153 13.26 16.51 14.57
CA LEU A 153 11.97 16.00 14.13
C LEU A 153 11.16 15.58 15.35
N LEU A 154 9.93 16.05 15.44
CA LEU A 154 9.00 15.68 16.51
C LEU A 154 7.79 14.97 15.91
N HIS A 155 7.55 13.75 16.39
CA HIS A 155 6.39 12.94 16.04
C HIS A 155 5.60 12.62 17.29
N ILE A 156 4.29 12.74 17.21
CA ILE A 156 3.38 12.42 18.32
C ILE A 156 2.52 11.25 17.89
N VAL A 157 2.40 10.23 18.74
CA VAL A 157 1.51 9.09 18.55
C VAL A 157 0.37 9.16 19.56
N PHE A 158 -0.85 9.14 19.08
CA PHE A 158 -2.06 9.17 19.87
C PHE A 158 -3.18 8.41 19.14
N GLY A 159 -4.23 8.05 19.87
CA GLY A 159 -5.37 7.33 19.30
C GLY A 159 -6.55 7.26 20.25
N GLY A 160 -7.61 6.58 19.83
CA GLY A 160 -8.82 6.41 20.60
C GLY A 160 -9.96 5.87 19.74
N GLU A 161 -11.13 5.72 20.33
CA GLU A 161 -12.34 5.34 19.61
C GLU A 161 -12.85 6.50 18.76
N LEU A 162 -13.17 6.20 17.51
CA LEU A 162 -13.75 7.14 16.56
C LEU A 162 -15.27 7.00 16.57
N LYS A 163 -16.00 8.08 16.31
CA LYS A 163 -17.47 8.06 16.10
C LYS A 163 -17.83 7.26 14.85
N ASP A 164 -17.01 7.36 13.83
CA ASP A 164 -17.11 6.62 12.58
C ASP A 164 -15.70 6.28 12.08
N VAL A 165 -15.49 5.03 11.70
CA VAL A 165 -14.18 4.54 11.20
C VAL A 165 -13.72 5.18 9.89
N THR A 166 -14.61 5.86 9.20
CA THR A 166 -14.34 6.59 7.95
C THR A 166 -13.96 8.05 8.17
N GLU A 167 -14.14 8.55 9.38
CA GLU A 167 -13.84 9.92 9.80
C GLU A 167 -12.65 9.95 10.77
N VAL A 168 -12.26 11.13 11.21
CA VAL A 168 -11.16 11.35 12.18
C VAL A 168 -11.68 12.02 13.47
N GLU A 169 -12.98 11.97 13.71
CA GLU A 169 -13.61 12.50 14.92
C GLU A 169 -13.65 11.45 16.03
N PHE A 170 -13.04 11.77 17.16
CA PHE A 170 -13.06 10.87 18.33
C PHE A 170 -14.42 10.88 19.03
N GLU A 171 -14.86 9.72 19.50
CA GLU A 171 -16.10 9.58 20.30
C GLU A 171 -16.03 10.40 21.58
N ASP A 172 -14.88 10.36 22.25
CA ASP A 172 -14.66 11.08 23.51
C ASP A 172 -13.18 11.57 23.57
N LEU A 173 -12.98 12.88 23.42
CA LEU A 173 -11.66 13.50 23.49
C LEU A 173 -10.96 13.30 24.84
N SER A 174 -11.72 13.09 25.94
CA SER A 174 -11.14 12.85 27.27
C SER A 174 -10.51 11.46 27.41
N LYS A 175 -10.83 10.55 26.49
CA LYS A 175 -10.33 9.17 26.45
C LYS A 175 -9.28 8.94 25.36
N VAL A 176 -8.80 10.01 24.73
CA VAL A 176 -7.70 9.89 23.76
C VAL A 176 -6.46 9.35 24.47
N ASP A 177 -5.95 8.23 23.96
CA ASP A 177 -4.71 7.61 24.43
C ASP A 177 -3.50 8.33 23.83
N PHE A 178 -2.70 8.97 24.69
CA PHE A 178 -1.43 9.59 24.28
C PHE A 178 -0.30 8.58 24.47
N VAL A 179 0.13 7.97 23.39
CA VAL A 179 1.18 6.93 23.42
C VAL A 179 2.56 7.53 23.67
N GLY A 180 2.86 8.70 23.08
CA GLY A 180 4.12 9.40 23.33
C GLY A 180 4.54 10.36 22.23
N ALA A 181 5.67 11.03 22.51
CA ALA A 181 6.37 11.91 21.57
C ALA A 181 7.76 11.33 21.24
N PHE A 182 8.13 11.31 19.98
CA PHE A 182 9.29 10.57 19.47
C PHE A 182 10.19 11.49 18.61
N PRO A 183 11.52 11.35 18.72
CA PRO A 183 12.47 12.21 18.01
C PRO A 183 12.63 11.85 16.53
N ASN A 184 12.12 10.70 16.09
CA ASN A 184 12.17 10.24 14.71
C ASN A 184 10.95 9.38 14.35
N TYR A 185 10.71 9.25 13.05
CA TYR A 185 9.56 8.52 12.52
C TYR A 185 9.60 7.03 12.84
N LYS A 186 10.77 6.42 12.90
CA LYS A 186 10.90 4.98 13.15
C LYS A 186 10.38 4.62 14.54
N GLU A 187 10.81 5.33 15.57
CA GLU A 187 10.33 5.12 16.94
C GLU A 187 8.83 5.40 17.07
N ALA A 188 8.34 6.47 16.43
CA ALA A 188 6.92 6.78 16.37
C ALA A 188 6.12 5.66 15.70
N TYR A 189 6.61 5.11 14.59
CA TYR A 189 5.97 4.02 13.87
C TYR A 189 5.93 2.73 14.69
N ASP A 190 7.02 2.37 15.35
CA ASP A 190 7.08 1.18 16.21
C ASP A 190 6.09 1.32 17.39
N ALA A 191 6.00 2.49 18.00
CA ALA A 191 5.04 2.79 19.06
C ALA A 191 3.58 2.75 18.56
N TRP A 192 3.30 3.35 17.42
CA TRP A 192 2.00 3.32 16.74
C TRP A 192 1.57 1.88 16.44
N LYS A 193 2.46 1.08 15.88
CA LYS A 193 2.20 -0.32 15.55
C LYS A 193 1.85 -1.13 16.79
N ASN A 194 2.63 -0.96 17.87
CA ASN A 194 2.36 -1.65 19.14
C ASN A 194 1.02 -1.23 19.76
N ALA A 195 0.65 0.05 19.71
CA ALA A 195 -0.62 0.54 20.19
C ALA A 195 -1.78 -0.02 19.38
N ALA A 196 -1.70 0.04 18.04
CA ALA A 196 -2.71 -0.51 17.15
C ALA A 196 -2.90 -2.03 17.29
N GLN A 197 -1.81 -2.79 17.54
CA GLN A 197 -1.90 -4.23 17.77
C GLN A 197 -2.59 -4.58 19.10
N ARG A 198 -2.45 -3.75 20.15
CA ARG A 198 -3.12 -3.99 21.44
C ARG A 198 -4.63 -3.79 21.36
N THR A 199 -5.10 -3.04 20.39
CA THR A 199 -6.52 -2.69 20.23
C THR A 199 -7.15 -3.30 18.98
N VAL A 200 -6.53 -4.35 18.42
CA VAL A 200 -6.99 -5.01 17.18
C VAL A 200 -8.41 -5.57 17.28
N ASP A 201 -8.85 -5.92 18.49
CA ASP A 201 -10.19 -6.45 18.76
C ASP A 201 -11.27 -5.35 18.82
N ASN A 202 -10.88 -4.07 18.87
CA ASN A 202 -11.81 -2.94 18.80
C ASN A 202 -11.69 -2.23 17.43
N ALA A 203 -12.67 -2.49 16.57
CA ALA A 203 -12.69 -1.97 15.20
C ALA A 203 -12.82 -0.44 15.10
N GLU A 204 -13.31 0.22 16.13
CA GLU A 204 -13.53 1.67 16.22
C GLU A 204 -12.29 2.41 16.70
N THR A 205 -11.32 1.71 17.33
CA THR A 205 -10.08 2.34 17.80
C THR A 205 -9.09 2.54 16.67
N ARG A 206 -8.57 3.76 16.56
CA ARG A 206 -7.54 4.15 15.59
C ARG A 206 -6.42 4.92 16.27
N TYR A 207 -5.18 4.69 15.78
CA TYR A 207 -4.00 5.44 16.19
C TYR A 207 -3.43 6.23 15.02
N PHE A 208 -2.87 7.40 15.31
CA PHE A 208 -2.33 8.34 14.34
C PHE A 208 -0.91 8.73 14.70
N ILE A 209 -0.10 9.07 13.68
CA ILE A 209 1.22 9.68 13.85
C ILE A 209 1.15 11.12 13.34
N LEU A 210 1.26 12.08 14.25
CA LEU A 210 1.31 13.50 13.91
C LEU A 210 2.76 13.94 13.72
N HIS A 211 3.06 14.54 12.59
CA HIS A 211 4.36 15.16 12.30
C HIS A 211 4.40 16.58 12.90
N ALA A 212 4.54 16.67 14.22
CA ALA A 212 4.43 17.94 14.95
C ALA A 212 5.51 18.96 14.53
N HIS A 213 6.69 18.51 14.08
CA HIS A 213 7.73 19.41 13.55
C HIS A 213 7.27 20.23 12.34
N LYS A 214 6.32 19.71 11.53
CA LYS A 214 5.76 20.45 10.40
C LYS A 214 4.83 21.57 10.84
N LEU A 215 4.21 21.45 12.01
CA LEU A 215 3.34 22.48 12.58
C LEU A 215 4.14 23.59 13.28
N LEU A 216 5.39 23.29 13.66
CA LEU A 216 6.28 24.22 14.37
C LEU A 216 7.24 24.94 13.41
N ASP A 217 7.20 24.67 12.12
CA ASP A 217 8.04 25.33 11.12
C ASP A 217 7.40 26.65 10.69
N PRO A 218 7.99 27.81 11.02
CA PRO A 218 7.40 29.11 10.72
C PRO A 218 7.35 29.43 9.21
N GLU A 219 8.10 28.69 8.37
CA GLU A 219 8.11 28.92 6.92
C GLU A 219 6.98 28.15 6.18
N THR A 220 6.34 27.19 6.83
CA THR A 220 5.23 26.43 6.23
C THR A 220 3.86 26.84 6.78
N GLY A 221 3.78 27.92 7.52
CA GLY A 221 2.57 28.42 8.17
C GLY A 221 1.56 28.98 7.19
N ASP A 222 0.86 28.10 6.47
CA ASP A 222 -0.44 28.40 5.89
C ASP A 222 -1.48 28.35 7.03
N HIS A 223 -1.75 29.50 7.60
CA HIS A 223 -2.78 29.69 8.62
C HIS A 223 -4.16 29.53 7.96
N HIS A 224 -4.63 28.31 7.82
CA HIS A 224 -6.06 28.10 7.66
C HIS A 224 -6.72 28.27 9.05
N HIS A 225 -7.16 29.50 9.29
CA HIS A 225 -8.16 29.77 10.32
C HIS A 225 -9.45 29.01 9.95
N VAL A 226 -9.98 28.29 10.92
CA VAL A 226 -11.30 27.68 10.98
C VAL A 226 -12.37 28.71 10.70
#